data_dc4f1cb39676248b7e5fb0ea6f7af62a
#
_entry.id   dc4f1cb39676248b7e5fb0ea6f7af62a
#
_cell.length_a   1.000
_cell.length_b   1.000
_cell.length_c   1.000
_cell.angle_alpha   90.00
_cell.angle_beta   90.00
_cell.angle_gamma   90.00
#
_symmetry.space_group_name_H-M   'P 1'
#
loop_
_entity.id
_entity.type
_entity.pdbx_description
1 polymer ?
#
loop_
_entity_poly.entity_id
_entity_poly.type
_entity_poly.pdbx_seq_one_letter_code
_entity_poly.pdbx_strand_id
1 'polypeptide(L)'
;MRKKPFIVDYFYKNSLDQAIELWLPIPDRLGQETLKPSQLHRLPTGENLGYFILHKNDTLHFQYTREWYTSKEKTIPLSKEEEEYYLRDTILSPVNKETLDLARDITIGINSKRDQAKAIFRYIVTNYKYKYPPKSRGVKSFLRYKNGDCAEFSFLFSSLCRSLGIPTRTLFGSWSFGKMNGHAWNEIYLEDEGWIAVDVSMANLRKHNILRFLYSDLRTMWWEKYFGKTEGQRVVFSRDSEIKLMPAFGDSKGKSIAIEPLQINDRAFYWGQESLKGAAPYLQPAYVKIDTQNFLPNTSIGVENLLGTWKVKETGWRGFLAQSKKYLAMIALATMGVNYINSNNYLEFLFKFSFVALFSCFVLRRERPFLFSIFLVIMILSLLSTINELL
;
A
#
# COMPACT_ATOMS: atom_id res chain seq x y z
N MET A 1 12.94 7.16 19.73
CA MET A 1 13.43 7.64 18.41
C MET A 1 12.34 8.49 17.77
N ARG A 2 12.55 9.78 17.49
CA ARG A 2 11.58 10.60 16.75
C ARG A 2 11.35 9.96 15.38
N LYS A 3 10.09 9.68 15.06
CA LYS A 3 9.68 9.21 13.72
C LYS A 3 10.08 10.29 12.72
N LYS A 4 10.95 9.96 11.77
CA LYS A 4 11.35 10.94 10.75
C LYS A 4 10.28 10.99 9.67
N PRO A 5 9.80 12.17 9.30
CA PRO A 5 8.78 12.33 8.27
C PRO A 5 9.35 11.97 6.89
N PHE A 6 8.48 11.53 6.01
CA PHE A 6 8.76 11.50 4.58
C PHE A 6 7.79 12.44 3.86
N ILE A 7 8.17 12.83 2.66
CA ILE A 7 7.39 13.70 1.80
C ILE A 7 6.63 12.82 0.82
N VAL A 8 5.33 13.00 0.76
CA VAL A 8 4.46 12.50 -0.30
C VAL A 8 4.23 13.63 -1.29
N ASP A 9 4.47 13.37 -2.54
CA ASP A 9 4.39 14.30 -3.65
C ASP A 9 3.39 13.76 -4.66
N TYR A 10 2.32 14.51 -4.93
CA TYR A 10 1.31 14.18 -5.92
C TYR A 10 1.31 15.20 -7.03
N PHE A 11 1.37 14.74 -8.25
CA PHE A 11 1.28 15.56 -9.45
C PHE A 11 0.25 14.98 -10.42
N TYR A 12 -0.64 15.84 -10.89
CA TYR A 12 -1.58 15.55 -11.95
C TYR A 12 -1.58 16.66 -12.98
N LYS A 13 -1.61 16.31 -14.26
CA LYS A 13 -1.82 17.23 -15.37
C LYS A 13 -2.93 16.69 -16.26
N ASN A 14 -3.99 17.46 -16.46
CA ASN A 14 -5.01 17.09 -17.45
C ASN A 14 -4.47 17.35 -18.87
N SER A 15 -4.08 16.27 -19.55
CA SER A 15 -3.63 16.33 -20.95
C SER A 15 -4.75 16.07 -21.97
N LEU A 16 -5.99 15.88 -21.51
CA LEU A 16 -7.14 15.60 -22.35
C LEU A 16 -7.77 16.89 -22.89
N ASP A 17 -8.41 16.79 -24.06
CA ASP A 17 -9.16 17.89 -24.67
C ASP A 17 -10.57 18.08 -24.06
N GLN A 18 -10.70 17.76 -22.78
CA GLN A 18 -11.94 17.92 -22.04
C GLN A 18 -11.65 18.26 -20.57
N ALA A 19 -12.62 18.84 -19.88
CA ALA A 19 -12.58 18.95 -18.43
C ALA A 19 -12.77 17.56 -17.82
N ILE A 20 -12.06 17.30 -16.72
CA ILE A 20 -12.20 16.08 -15.94
C ILE A 20 -12.63 16.41 -14.52
N GLU A 21 -13.31 15.46 -13.90
CA GLU A 21 -13.64 15.50 -12.49
C GLU A 21 -12.70 14.54 -11.74
N LEU A 22 -12.09 15.03 -10.66
CA LEU A 22 -11.10 14.29 -9.89
C LEU A 22 -11.46 14.30 -8.41
N TRP A 23 -11.55 13.13 -7.78
CA TRP A 23 -11.68 12.96 -6.33
C TRP A 23 -10.40 12.38 -5.77
N LEU A 24 -9.92 12.97 -4.69
CA LEU A 24 -8.70 12.49 -4.07
C LEU A 24 -8.65 12.73 -2.56
N PRO A 25 -8.08 11.81 -1.77
CA PRO A 25 -7.91 12.02 -0.35
C PRO A 25 -6.88 13.10 -0.09
N ILE A 26 -7.27 14.10 0.70
CA ILE A 26 -6.40 15.23 1.08
C ILE A 26 -6.06 15.10 2.56
N PRO A 27 -4.77 15.21 2.93
CA PRO A 27 -4.37 15.26 4.32
C PRO A 27 -4.93 16.48 5.05
N ASP A 28 -5.34 16.32 6.30
CA ASP A 28 -5.92 17.39 7.14
C ASP A 28 -5.06 18.65 7.28
N ARG A 29 -3.74 18.51 7.09
CA ARG A 29 -2.76 19.60 7.26
C ARG A 29 -2.49 20.40 5.99
N LEU A 30 -3.03 19.99 4.85
CA LEU A 30 -2.99 20.81 3.65
C LEU A 30 -4.16 21.80 3.76
N GLY A 31 -3.84 23.05 4.03
CA GLY A 31 -4.84 24.12 4.10
C GLY A 31 -5.63 24.22 2.80
N GLN A 32 -6.91 24.53 2.90
CA GLN A 32 -7.82 24.76 1.77
C GLN A 32 -7.27 25.81 0.79
N GLU A 33 -6.47 26.76 1.31
CA GLU A 33 -5.85 27.83 0.55
C GLU A 33 -4.81 27.35 -0.46
N THR A 34 -4.14 26.23 -0.17
CA THR A 34 -3.06 25.72 -1.02
C THR A 34 -3.59 24.91 -2.21
N LEU A 35 -4.70 24.21 -2.06
CA LEU A 35 -5.20 23.27 -3.08
C LEU A 35 -6.43 23.76 -3.82
N LYS A 36 -7.20 24.70 -3.26
CA LYS A 36 -8.44 25.25 -3.85
C LYS A 36 -9.32 24.18 -4.50
N PRO A 37 -9.72 23.11 -3.78
CA PRO A 37 -10.68 22.16 -4.31
C PRO A 37 -12.01 22.88 -4.58
N SER A 38 -12.72 22.47 -5.63
CA SER A 38 -14.07 22.97 -5.89
C SER A 38 -15.02 22.64 -4.74
N GLN A 39 -14.80 21.47 -4.09
CA GLN A 39 -15.49 21.07 -2.87
C GLN A 39 -14.56 20.25 -1.98
N LEU A 40 -14.74 20.35 -0.68
CA LEU A 40 -14.02 19.57 0.33
C LEU A 40 -15.02 18.92 1.29
N HIS A 41 -14.92 17.61 1.44
CA HIS A 41 -15.82 16.84 2.29
C HIS A 41 -15.02 16.09 3.36
N ARG A 42 -15.51 16.11 4.60
CA ARG A 42 -14.98 15.28 5.68
C ARG A 42 -15.57 13.88 5.57
N LEU A 43 -14.70 12.87 5.53
CA LEU A 43 -15.10 11.47 5.51
C LEU A 43 -15.30 10.95 6.95
N PRO A 44 -16.16 9.94 7.16
CA PRO A 44 -16.29 9.26 8.47
C PRO A 44 -14.98 8.69 8.98
N THR A 45 -14.03 8.38 8.10
CA THR A 45 -12.68 7.92 8.41
C THR A 45 -11.77 9.01 9.01
N GLY A 46 -12.26 10.23 9.13
CA GLY A 46 -11.49 11.39 9.60
C GLY A 46 -10.59 12.02 8.52
N GLU A 47 -10.60 11.53 7.29
CA GLU A 47 -9.88 12.09 6.16
C GLU A 47 -10.74 13.11 5.40
N ASN A 48 -10.10 13.99 4.63
CA ASN A 48 -10.77 14.89 3.72
C ASN A 48 -10.78 14.32 2.31
N LEU A 49 -11.89 14.45 1.61
CA LEU A 49 -12.04 14.17 0.19
C LEU A 49 -12.13 15.50 -0.56
N GLY A 50 -11.14 15.79 -1.40
CA GLY A 50 -11.16 16.92 -2.31
C GLY A 50 -11.77 16.54 -3.65
N TYR A 51 -12.65 17.40 -4.16
CA TYR A 51 -13.22 17.32 -5.50
C TYR A 51 -12.69 18.47 -6.35
N PHE A 52 -12.18 18.17 -7.53
CA PHE A 52 -11.56 19.11 -8.44
C PHE A 52 -12.15 18.96 -9.84
N ILE A 53 -12.35 20.10 -10.50
CA ILE A 53 -12.63 20.16 -11.93
C ILE A 53 -11.37 20.72 -12.59
N LEU A 54 -10.74 19.96 -13.46
CA LEU A 54 -9.51 20.35 -14.14
C LEU A 54 -9.76 20.46 -15.65
N HIS A 55 -9.58 21.65 -16.20
CA HIS A 55 -9.62 21.88 -17.64
C HIS A 55 -8.35 21.42 -18.33
N LYS A 56 -8.34 21.40 -19.66
CA LYS A 56 -7.15 21.05 -20.45
C LYS A 56 -5.93 21.86 -20.02
N ASN A 57 -4.83 21.18 -19.79
CA ASN A 57 -3.54 21.67 -19.30
C ASN A 57 -3.53 22.15 -17.84
N ASP A 58 -4.65 22.12 -17.12
CA ASP A 58 -4.62 22.38 -15.68
C ASP A 58 -3.73 21.35 -14.97
N THR A 59 -3.04 21.82 -13.95
CA THR A 59 -2.16 21.01 -13.12
C THR A 59 -2.61 21.08 -11.66
N LEU A 60 -2.55 19.94 -10.98
CA LEU A 60 -2.72 19.83 -9.55
C LEU A 60 -1.42 19.27 -8.97
N HIS A 61 -0.75 20.03 -8.13
CA HIS A 61 0.50 19.62 -7.49
C HIS A 61 0.47 19.99 -6.02
N PHE A 62 0.74 19.00 -5.18
CA PHE A 62 0.92 19.25 -3.76
C PHE A 62 1.88 18.28 -3.11
N GLN A 63 2.47 18.73 -2.03
CA GLN A 63 3.37 17.96 -1.20
C GLN A 63 2.93 18.05 0.26
N TYR A 64 3.07 16.94 0.97
CA TYR A 64 2.85 16.93 2.41
C TYR A 64 3.78 15.95 3.10
N THR A 65 4.03 16.21 4.38
CA THR A 65 4.81 15.30 5.20
C THR A 65 3.91 14.28 5.88
N ARG A 66 4.32 13.02 5.87
CA ARG A 66 3.66 11.95 6.65
C ARG A 66 4.67 11.30 7.57
N GLU A 67 4.18 10.86 8.72
CA GLU A 67 4.92 9.91 9.55
C GLU A 67 4.79 8.51 8.98
N TRP A 68 5.72 7.65 9.34
CA TRP A 68 5.61 6.26 8.99
C TRP A 68 4.39 5.63 9.64
N TYR A 69 3.74 4.80 8.87
CA TYR A 69 2.65 3.97 9.37
C TYR A 69 3.10 3.21 10.63
N THR A 70 2.33 3.33 11.68
CA THR A 70 2.54 2.60 12.93
C THR A 70 1.41 1.62 13.11
N SER A 71 1.75 0.39 13.43
CA SER A 71 0.79 -0.68 13.67
C SER A 71 -0.01 -0.54 14.98
N LYS A 72 0.17 0.56 15.71
CA LYS A 72 -0.62 0.93 16.89
C LYS A 72 -0.79 2.45 16.89
N GLU A 73 -2.02 2.90 16.82
CA GLU A 73 -2.41 4.27 17.17
C GLU A 73 -2.81 4.29 18.65
N LYS A 74 -2.79 5.49 19.26
CA LYS A 74 -3.30 5.65 20.63
C LYS A 74 -4.74 5.18 20.70
N THR A 75 -5.09 4.50 21.78
CA THR A 75 -6.47 4.07 22.05
C THR A 75 -7.33 5.31 22.27
N ILE A 76 -8.14 5.65 21.28
CA ILE A 76 -9.20 6.64 21.38
C ILE A 76 -10.48 5.84 21.14
N PRO A 77 -11.46 5.89 22.04
CA PRO A 77 -12.73 5.22 21.84
C PRO A 77 -13.37 5.68 20.52
N LEU A 78 -13.92 4.73 19.77
CA LEU A 78 -14.71 5.06 18.59
C LEU A 78 -16.01 5.75 19.02
N SER A 79 -16.44 6.75 18.26
CA SER A 79 -17.80 7.23 18.37
C SER A 79 -18.78 6.15 17.87
N LYS A 80 -20.03 6.25 18.23
CA LYS A 80 -21.06 5.33 17.76
C LYS A 80 -21.15 5.32 16.23
N GLU A 81 -21.05 6.48 15.62
CA GLU A 81 -21.09 6.63 14.15
C GLU A 81 -19.87 5.98 13.49
N GLU A 82 -18.69 6.11 14.10
CA GLU A 82 -17.48 5.45 13.59
C GLU A 82 -17.57 3.92 13.73
N GLU A 83 -18.09 3.43 14.85
CA GLU A 83 -18.30 2.00 15.05
C GLU A 83 -19.28 1.43 14.03
N GLU A 84 -20.45 2.04 13.85
CA GLU A 84 -21.44 1.66 12.84
C GLU A 84 -20.82 1.70 11.42
N TYR A 85 -20.02 2.73 11.12
CA TYR A 85 -19.33 2.85 9.84
C TYR A 85 -18.38 1.69 9.59
N TYR A 86 -17.56 1.31 10.58
CA TYR A 86 -16.57 0.24 10.43
C TYR A 86 -17.15 -1.17 10.59
N LEU A 87 -18.41 -1.29 10.93
CA LEU A 87 -19.17 -2.55 10.95
C LEU A 87 -20.12 -2.71 9.74
N ARG A 88 -20.23 -1.69 8.89
CA ARG A 88 -21.20 -1.68 7.80
C ARG A 88 -21.01 -2.78 6.77
N ASP A 89 -22.13 -3.19 6.19
CA ASP A 89 -22.19 -4.01 4.98
C ASP A 89 -21.73 -3.23 3.75
N THR A 90 -20.96 -3.86 2.88
CA THR A 90 -20.48 -3.29 1.62
C THR A 90 -20.48 -4.34 0.50
N ILE A 91 -20.40 -3.90 -0.76
CA ILE A 91 -20.40 -4.81 -1.93
C ILE A 91 -19.15 -5.68 -1.96
N LEU A 92 -17.99 -5.09 -1.62
CA LEU A 92 -16.70 -5.79 -1.64
C LEU A 92 -16.45 -6.61 -0.38
N SER A 93 -17.00 -6.15 0.76
CA SER A 93 -16.87 -6.81 2.06
C SER A 93 -18.25 -7.00 2.69
N PRO A 94 -19.08 -7.90 2.17
CA PRO A 94 -20.46 -8.09 2.63
C PRO A 94 -20.50 -8.60 4.07
N VAL A 95 -21.48 -8.12 4.82
CA VAL A 95 -21.87 -8.59 6.15
C VAL A 95 -23.26 -9.24 6.02
N ASN A 96 -23.29 -10.53 5.84
CA ASN A 96 -24.50 -11.30 5.59
C ASN A 96 -24.47 -12.66 6.29
N LYS A 97 -25.52 -13.47 6.09
CA LYS A 97 -25.61 -14.80 6.73
C LYS A 97 -24.45 -15.71 6.37
N GLU A 98 -24.02 -15.75 5.10
CA GLU A 98 -22.92 -16.61 4.65
C GLU A 98 -21.60 -16.26 5.35
N THR A 99 -21.28 -14.96 5.44
CA THR A 99 -20.04 -14.49 6.09
C THR A 99 -20.11 -14.62 7.61
N LEU A 100 -21.30 -14.46 8.20
CA LEU A 100 -21.51 -14.66 9.64
C LEU A 100 -21.37 -16.15 10.01
N ASP A 101 -21.99 -17.03 9.26
CA ASP A 101 -21.93 -18.47 9.52
C ASP A 101 -20.47 -18.97 9.39
N LEU A 102 -19.77 -18.58 8.32
CA LEU A 102 -18.35 -18.90 8.15
C LEU A 102 -17.48 -18.34 9.29
N ALA A 103 -17.72 -17.09 9.71
CA ALA A 103 -16.95 -16.49 10.79
C ALA A 103 -17.18 -17.21 12.13
N ARG A 104 -18.42 -17.61 12.42
CA ARG A 104 -18.76 -18.39 13.61
C ARG A 104 -18.11 -19.76 13.59
N ASP A 105 -18.15 -20.46 12.45
CA ASP A 105 -17.53 -21.78 12.30
C ASP A 105 -16.01 -21.71 12.56
N ILE A 106 -15.34 -20.68 12.06
CA ILE A 106 -13.90 -20.47 12.28
C ILE A 106 -13.58 -20.18 13.75
N THR A 107 -14.52 -19.57 14.48
CA THR A 107 -14.27 -19.05 15.84
C THR A 107 -15.01 -19.80 16.94
N ILE A 108 -15.49 -21.02 16.66
CA ILE A 108 -16.17 -21.86 17.65
C ILE A 108 -15.32 -21.97 18.92
N GLY A 109 -15.94 -21.67 20.07
CA GLY A 109 -15.29 -21.76 21.38
C GLY A 109 -14.30 -20.62 21.70
N ILE A 110 -14.17 -19.61 20.84
CA ILE A 110 -13.29 -18.47 21.06
C ILE A 110 -14.12 -17.25 21.49
N ASN A 111 -13.88 -16.76 22.71
CA ASN A 111 -14.64 -15.64 23.28
C ASN A 111 -13.99 -14.26 23.05
N SER A 112 -12.65 -14.20 23.02
CA SER A 112 -11.93 -12.95 22.84
C SER A 112 -12.05 -12.44 21.41
N LYS A 113 -12.45 -11.19 21.20
CA LYS A 113 -12.50 -10.53 19.87
C LYS A 113 -11.15 -10.57 19.18
N ARG A 114 -10.06 -10.37 19.93
CA ARG A 114 -8.69 -10.47 19.42
C ARG A 114 -8.39 -11.86 18.87
N ASP A 115 -8.73 -12.89 19.64
CA ASP A 115 -8.43 -14.29 19.24
C ASP A 115 -9.35 -14.76 18.13
N GLN A 116 -10.61 -14.29 18.09
CA GLN A 116 -11.51 -14.48 16.96
C GLN A 116 -10.90 -13.90 15.66
N ALA A 117 -10.48 -12.64 15.67
CA ALA A 117 -9.81 -12.01 14.53
C ALA A 117 -8.52 -12.75 14.13
N LYS A 118 -7.76 -13.25 15.11
CA LYS A 118 -6.54 -14.04 14.86
C LYS A 118 -6.85 -15.41 14.25
N ALA A 119 -7.93 -16.06 14.66
CA ALA A 119 -8.40 -17.31 14.06
C ALA A 119 -8.82 -17.09 12.60
N ILE A 120 -9.58 -16.02 12.31
CA ILE A 120 -9.96 -15.62 10.94
C ILE A 120 -8.71 -15.35 10.09
N PHE A 121 -7.74 -14.59 10.63
CA PHE A 121 -6.48 -14.34 9.96
C PHE A 121 -5.75 -15.63 9.57
N ARG A 122 -5.60 -16.57 10.52
CA ARG A 122 -4.94 -17.87 10.28
C ARG A 122 -5.69 -18.72 9.26
N TYR A 123 -7.02 -18.73 9.34
CA TYR A 123 -7.87 -19.44 8.39
C TYR A 123 -7.66 -18.94 6.96
N ILE A 124 -7.72 -17.64 6.74
CA ILE A 124 -7.54 -17.06 5.40
C ILE A 124 -6.14 -17.30 4.88
N VAL A 125 -5.10 -17.06 5.71
CA VAL A 125 -3.70 -17.32 5.34
C VAL A 125 -3.47 -18.76 4.91
N THR A 126 -4.19 -19.72 5.50
CA THR A 126 -3.98 -21.15 5.25
C THR A 126 -4.77 -21.66 4.04
N ASN A 127 -6.01 -21.19 3.87
CA ASN A 127 -6.96 -21.80 2.93
C ASN A 127 -7.06 -21.08 1.58
N TYR A 128 -6.41 -19.92 1.42
CA TYR A 128 -6.44 -19.12 0.19
C TYR A 128 -5.05 -18.95 -0.39
N LYS A 129 -4.98 -18.65 -1.70
CA LYS A 129 -3.71 -18.45 -2.41
C LYS A 129 -3.62 -17.05 -3.00
N TYR A 130 -2.46 -16.41 -2.86
CA TYR A 130 -2.20 -15.14 -3.51
C TYR A 130 -2.06 -15.34 -5.03
N LYS A 131 -2.85 -14.56 -5.80
CA LYS A 131 -2.80 -14.55 -7.26
C LYS A 131 -3.16 -13.14 -7.78
N TYR A 132 -2.35 -12.61 -8.66
CA TYR A 132 -2.60 -11.36 -9.38
C TYR A 132 -2.54 -11.61 -10.90
N PRO A 133 -3.42 -11.00 -11.70
CA PRO A 133 -4.64 -10.32 -11.28
C PRO A 133 -5.70 -11.32 -10.74
N PRO A 134 -6.63 -10.87 -9.88
CA PRO A 134 -7.76 -11.68 -9.47
C PRO A 134 -8.73 -11.88 -10.63
N LYS A 135 -9.51 -12.95 -10.59
CA LYS A 135 -10.54 -13.20 -11.61
C LYS A 135 -11.71 -12.22 -11.52
N SER A 136 -12.04 -11.83 -10.32
CA SER A 136 -13.09 -10.85 -10.00
C SER A 136 -12.86 -10.30 -8.60
N ARG A 137 -13.28 -9.08 -8.32
CA ARG A 137 -13.13 -8.43 -7.03
C ARG A 137 -14.23 -8.81 -6.04
N GLY A 138 -13.89 -8.73 -4.76
CA GLY A 138 -14.80 -8.86 -3.63
C GLY A 138 -14.89 -10.26 -3.06
N VAL A 139 -15.51 -10.34 -1.88
CA VAL A 139 -15.58 -11.56 -1.05
C VAL A 139 -16.25 -12.71 -1.77
N LYS A 140 -17.37 -12.45 -2.48
CA LYS A 140 -18.08 -13.51 -3.22
C LYS A 140 -17.18 -14.25 -4.21
N SER A 141 -16.36 -13.52 -4.95
CA SER A 141 -15.38 -14.09 -5.90
C SER A 141 -14.27 -14.83 -5.15
N PHE A 142 -13.77 -14.24 -4.08
CA PHE A 142 -12.67 -14.83 -3.32
C PHE A 142 -13.07 -16.14 -2.62
N LEU A 143 -14.28 -16.22 -2.07
CA LEU A 143 -14.85 -17.45 -1.52
C LEU A 143 -14.96 -18.55 -2.59
N ARG A 144 -15.42 -18.18 -3.81
CA ARG A 144 -15.61 -19.13 -4.92
C ARG A 144 -14.28 -19.66 -5.47
N TYR A 145 -13.32 -18.77 -5.77
CA TYR A 145 -12.09 -19.15 -6.48
C TYR A 145 -10.92 -19.47 -5.57
N LYS A 146 -11.01 -19.18 -4.28
CA LYS A 146 -9.96 -19.39 -3.26
C LYS A 146 -8.61 -18.75 -3.60
N ASN A 147 -8.59 -17.77 -4.51
CA ASN A 147 -7.41 -17.02 -4.88
C ASN A 147 -7.75 -15.57 -5.25
N GLY A 148 -6.81 -14.66 -4.98
CA GLY A 148 -6.93 -13.24 -5.24
C GLY A 148 -5.68 -12.46 -4.81
N ASP A 149 -5.70 -11.16 -4.94
CA ASP A 149 -4.59 -10.28 -4.52
C ASP A 149 -4.79 -9.70 -3.11
N CYS A 150 -3.98 -8.70 -2.75
CA CYS A 150 -4.03 -8.08 -1.42
C CYS A 150 -5.41 -7.51 -1.06
N ALA A 151 -6.17 -7.01 -2.05
CA ALA A 151 -7.48 -6.45 -1.81
C ALA A 151 -8.50 -7.54 -1.42
N GLU A 152 -8.55 -8.68 -2.12
CA GLU A 152 -9.45 -9.78 -1.79
C GLU A 152 -9.17 -10.37 -0.41
N PHE A 153 -7.89 -10.54 -0.06
CA PHE A 153 -7.49 -10.95 1.29
C PHE A 153 -8.01 -9.98 2.36
N SER A 154 -7.89 -8.68 2.08
CA SER A 154 -8.33 -7.63 3.00
C SER A 154 -9.85 -7.55 3.09
N PHE A 155 -10.56 -7.70 1.98
CA PHE A 155 -12.04 -7.67 1.96
C PHE A 155 -12.63 -8.85 2.72
N LEU A 156 -12.13 -10.06 2.51
CA LEU A 156 -12.62 -11.23 3.25
C LEU A 156 -12.34 -11.10 4.74
N PHE A 157 -11.16 -10.64 5.11
CA PHE A 157 -10.83 -10.42 6.52
C PHE A 157 -11.75 -9.37 7.16
N SER A 158 -12.00 -8.24 6.49
CA SER A 158 -12.93 -7.22 6.95
C SER A 158 -14.34 -7.76 7.10
N SER A 159 -14.83 -8.50 6.09
CA SER A 159 -16.16 -9.08 6.06
C SER A 159 -16.41 -10.01 7.26
N LEU A 160 -15.50 -10.96 7.50
CA LEU A 160 -15.63 -11.93 8.60
C LEU A 160 -15.50 -11.26 9.98
N CYS A 161 -14.58 -10.32 10.16
CA CYS A 161 -14.44 -9.57 11.40
C CYS A 161 -15.68 -8.70 11.68
N ARG A 162 -16.16 -7.95 10.69
CA ARG A 162 -17.39 -7.15 10.81
C ARG A 162 -18.60 -7.99 11.14
N SER A 163 -18.73 -9.18 10.56
CA SER A 163 -19.80 -10.13 10.86
C SER A 163 -19.84 -10.58 12.34
N LEU A 164 -18.69 -10.54 13.03
CA LEU A 164 -18.59 -10.83 14.48
C LEU A 164 -18.64 -9.56 15.34
N GLY A 165 -18.96 -8.40 14.77
CA GLY A 165 -18.99 -7.14 15.50
C GLY A 165 -17.57 -6.67 15.91
N ILE A 166 -16.55 -6.91 15.07
CA ILE A 166 -15.21 -6.38 15.25
C ILE A 166 -15.03 -5.25 14.21
N PRO A 167 -14.98 -3.96 14.64
CA PRO A 167 -14.79 -2.85 13.73
C PRO A 167 -13.50 -3.02 12.95
N THR A 168 -13.59 -2.99 11.62
CA THR A 168 -12.48 -3.31 10.72
C THR A 168 -12.47 -2.36 9.53
N ARG A 169 -11.29 -1.84 9.20
CA ARG A 169 -11.07 -1.00 8.03
C ARG A 169 -9.99 -1.57 7.13
N THR A 170 -10.15 -1.38 5.83
CA THR A 170 -9.15 -1.70 4.82
C THR A 170 -8.34 -0.45 4.51
N LEU A 171 -7.02 -0.55 4.56
CA LEU A 171 -6.12 0.52 4.22
C LEU A 171 -5.58 0.33 2.81
N PHE A 172 -5.52 1.41 2.05
CA PHE A 172 -4.91 1.45 0.73
C PHE A 172 -3.69 2.37 0.76
N GLY A 173 -2.58 1.89 0.25
CA GLY A 173 -1.35 2.64 0.31
C GLY A 173 -0.22 2.00 -0.51
N SER A 174 1.01 2.23 -0.09
CA SER A 174 2.22 1.70 -0.74
C SER A 174 3.36 1.57 0.27
N TRP A 175 4.45 0.93 -0.15
CA TRP A 175 5.72 1.04 0.57
C TRP A 175 6.37 2.41 0.33
N SER A 176 7.07 2.93 1.34
CA SER A 176 7.77 4.22 1.26
C SER A 176 9.12 4.16 0.56
N PHE A 177 9.50 3.02 -0.01
CA PHE A 177 10.78 2.80 -0.69
C PHE A 177 10.60 1.94 -1.95
N GLY A 178 11.55 2.06 -2.87
CA GLY A 178 11.50 1.34 -4.13
C GLY A 178 10.46 1.89 -5.11
N LYS A 179 9.99 1.04 -6.03
CA LYS A 179 8.88 1.38 -6.92
C LYS A 179 7.59 1.39 -6.11
N MET A 180 6.79 2.44 -6.25
CA MET A 180 5.45 2.48 -5.66
C MET A 180 4.59 1.37 -6.27
N ASN A 181 4.15 0.46 -5.41
CA ASN A 181 3.19 -0.58 -5.74
C ASN A 181 1.99 -0.43 -4.82
N GLY A 182 0.81 -0.35 -5.38
CA GLY A 182 -0.42 -0.35 -4.62
C GLY A 182 -0.52 -1.59 -3.73
N HIS A 183 -0.94 -1.39 -2.47
CA HIS A 183 -1.12 -2.46 -1.51
C HIS A 183 -2.31 -2.19 -0.61
N ALA A 184 -3.04 -3.25 -0.27
CA ALA A 184 -4.15 -3.22 0.67
C ALA A 184 -3.86 -4.11 1.88
N TRP A 185 -4.20 -3.61 3.07
CA TRP A 185 -4.14 -4.37 4.33
C TRP A 185 -5.23 -3.88 5.28
N ASN A 186 -5.32 -4.44 6.46
CA ASN A 186 -6.38 -4.12 7.39
C ASN A 186 -5.89 -3.50 8.69
N GLU A 187 -6.80 -2.86 9.38
CA GLU A 187 -6.77 -2.62 10.81
C GLU A 187 -8.06 -3.08 11.45
N ILE A 188 -7.96 -3.68 12.61
CA ILE A 188 -9.08 -3.98 13.52
C ILE A 188 -9.02 -3.06 14.72
N TYR A 189 -10.18 -2.66 15.23
CA TYR A 189 -10.28 -1.92 16.48
C TYR A 189 -10.61 -2.86 17.64
N LEU A 190 -9.81 -2.78 18.69
CA LEU A 190 -10.03 -3.46 19.97
C LEU A 190 -10.04 -2.42 21.09
N GLU A 191 -11.03 -2.47 21.97
CA GLU A 191 -11.24 -1.46 23.01
C GLU A 191 -9.99 -1.21 23.85
N ASP A 192 -9.27 -2.26 24.25
CA ASP A 192 -8.08 -2.17 25.10
C ASP A 192 -6.79 -1.79 24.34
N GLU A 193 -6.77 -1.93 23.00
CA GLU A 193 -5.55 -1.80 22.21
C GLU A 193 -5.62 -0.71 21.13
N GLY A 194 -6.83 -0.22 20.81
CA GLY A 194 -7.08 0.66 19.67
C GLY A 194 -6.94 -0.06 18.33
N TRP A 195 -6.54 0.66 17.29
CA TRP A 195 -6.35 0.10 15.96
C TRP A 195 -5.08 -0.74 15.87
N ILE A 196 -5.23 -1.99 15.42
CA ILE A 196 -4.16 -2.97 15.26
C ILE A 196 -4.05 -3.36 13.79
N ALA A 197 -2.84 -3.26 13.25
CA ALA A 197 -2.57 -3.66 11.87
C ALA A 197 -2.64 -5.16 11.65
N VAL A 198 -3.26 -5.57 10.54
CA VAL A 198 -3.32 -6.97 10.08
C VAL A 198 -3.08 -7.03 8.58
N ASP A 199 -2.07 -7.76 8.13
CA ASP A 199 -1.80 -7.96 6.72
C ASP A 199 -1.86 -9.45 6.34
N VAL A 200 -3.04 -9.86 5.92
CA VAL A 200 -3.34 -11.26 5.61
C VAL A 200 -2.60 -11.72 4.35
N SER A 201 -2.50 -10.85 3.36
CA SER A 201 -1.88 -11.17 2.07
C SER A 201 -0.37 -11.33 2.17
N MET A 202 0.31 -10.44 2.91
CA MET A 202 1.74 -10.58 3.17
C MET A 202 2.05 -11.80 4.04
N ALA A 203 1.20 -12.11 5.01
CA ALA A 203 1.30 -13.33 5.79
C ALA A 203 1.18 -14.58 4.90
N ASN A 204 0.20 -14.61 3.99
CA ASN A 204 0.01 -15.69 3.03
C ASN A 204 1.23 -15.88 2.13
N LEU A 205 1.68 -14.79 1.49
CA LEU A 205 2.88 -14.82 0.66
C LEU A 205 4.11 -15.29 1.43
N ARG A 206 4.19 -14.95 2.72
CA ARG A 206 5.28 -15.35 3.59
C ARG A 206 5.23 -16.80 3.95
N LYS A 207 4.05 -17.33 4.29
CA LYS A 207 3.84 -18.72 4.65
C LYS A 207 4.13 -19.67 3.49
N HIS A 208 3.72 -19.30 2.29
CA HIS A 208 3.79 -20.18 1.11
C HIS A 208 5.04 -20.00 0.24
N ASN A 209 5.93 -19.05 0.56
CA ASN A 209 7.18 -18.84 -0.18
C ASN A 209 8.35 -18.64 0.78
N ILE A 210 9.08 -19.73 1.03
CA ILE A 210 10.22 -19.73 1.94
C ILE A 210 11.35 -18.78 1.51
N LEU A 211 11.53 -18.57 0.19
CA LEU A 211 12.55 -17.64 -0.31
C LEU A 211 12.24 -16.18 0.05
N ARG A 212 10.99 -15.84 0.30
CA ARG A 212 10.63 -14.51 0.81
C ARG A 212 11.17 -14.22 2.20
N PHE A 213 11.61 -15.25 2.93
CA PHE A 213 12.37 -15.07 4.16
C PHE A 213 13.60 -14.18 3.96
N LEU A 214 14.35 -14.36 2.89
CA LEU A 214 15.54 -13.56 2.56
C LEU A 214 15.24 -12.07 2.36
N TYR A 215 14.02 -11.75 1.94
CA TYR A 215 13.60 -10.38 1.66
C TYR A 215 12.83 -9.70 2.80
N SER A 216 12.73 -10.36 3.96
CA SER A 216 11.91 -9.87 5.06
C SER A 216 12.65 -8.97 6.02
N ASP A 217 11.85 -8.12 6.66
CA ASP A 217 12.25 -7.47 7.90
C ASP A 217 12.18 -8.46 9.08
N LEU A 218 13.13 -8.34 10.00
CA LEU A 218 13.16 -9.20 11.21
C LEU A 218 11.87 -9.11 12.04
N ARG A 219 11.14 -7.99 11.97
CA ARG A 219 9.87 -7.80 12.70
C ARG A 219 8.75 -8.68 12.16
N THR A 220 8.78 -9.00 10.87
CA THR A 220 7.77 -9.77 10.16
C THR A 220 8.36 -11.03 9.53
N MET A 221 9.46 -11.54 10.10
CA MET A 221 10.12 -12.75 9.64
C MET A 221 9.20 -13.98 9.71
N TRP A 222 8.42 -14.08 10.76
CA TRP A 222 7.38 -15.10 10.91
C TRP A 222 6.04 -14.56 10.43
N TRP A 223 5.35 -15.27 9.55
CA TRP A 223 4.11 -14.84 8.93
C TRP A 223 3.02 -14.42 9.94
N GLU A 224 2.96 -15.07 11.10
CA GLU A 224 2.01 -14.74 12.16
C GLU A 224 2.21 -13.34 12.76
N LYS A 225 3.39 -12.76 12.60
CA LYS A 225 3.68 -11.39 13.06
C LYS A 225 2.91 -10.32 12.28
N TYR A 226 2.42 -10.64 11.09
CA TYR A 226 1.54 -9.74 10.33
C TYR A 226 0.15 -9.55 10.97
N PHE A 227 -0.14 -10.28 12.03
CA PHE A 227 -1.23 -9.96 12.96
C PHE A 227 -0.66 -9.09 14.10
N GLY A 228 -0.98 -7.81 14.08
CA GLY A 228 -0.55 -6.79 15.06
C GLY A 228 0.75 -6.06 14.72
N LYS A 229 1.47 -6.46 13.67
CA LYS A 229 2.72 -5.78 13.24
C LYS A 229 2.83 -5.72 11.74
N THR A 230 3.53 -4.68 11.27
CA THR A 230 4.02 -4.58 9.90
C THR A 230 5.50 -4.19 9.95
N GLU A 231 6.16 -4.18 8.80
CA GLU A 231 7.52 -3.67 8.66
C GLU A 231 7.64 -2.17 8.97
N GLY A 232 6.51 -1.43 9.01
CA GLY A 232 6.45 -0.02 9.38
C GLY A 232 6.99 0.95 8.33
N GLN A 233 7.24 0.47 7.11
CA GLN A 233 7.74 1.27 5.97
C GLN A 233 6.63 1.50 4.96
N ARG A 234 5.44 1.86 5.44
CA ARG A 234 4.24 2.04 4.63
C ARG A 234 3.69 3.45 4.72
N VAL A 235 3.05 3.85 3.64
CA VAL A 235 2.27 5.08 3.51
C VAL A 235 0.84 4.70 3.26
N VAL A 236 -0.09 5.25 4.03
CA VAL A 236 -1.52 5.13 3.79
C VAL A 236 -1.97 6.31 2.94
N PHE A 237 -2.63 6.05 1.83
CA PHE A 237 -3.27 7.06 0.99
C PHE A 237 -4.73 7.27 1.39
N SER A 238 -5.48 6.18 1.56
CA SER A 238 -6.84 6.27 2.05
C SER A 238 -7.19 5.14 3.01
N ARG A 239 -8.17 5.42 3.87
CA ARG A 239 -8.72 4.48 4.84
C ARG A 239 -10.10 4.05 4.40
N ASP A 240 -10.29 2.73 4.43
CA ASP A 240 -11.48 1.98 4.05
C ASP A 240 -11.81 1.95 2.55
N SER A 241 -12.63 0.98 2.18
CA SER A 241 -13.16 0.74 0.84
C SER A 241 -14.55 1.36 0.68
N GLU A 242 -15.02 1.45 -0.56
CA GLU A 242 -16.36 1.93 -0.92
C GLU A 242 -16.67 3.30 -0.31
N ILE A 243 -15.73 4.22 -0.49
CA ILE A 243 -15.84 5.59 -0.01
C ILE A 243 -16.88 6.32 -0.88
N LYS A 244 -17.91 6.87 -0.23
CA LYS A 244 -18.94 7.67 -0.90
C LYS A 244 -18.30 8.93 -1.48
N LEU A 245 -18.38 9.08 -2.80
CA LEU A 245 -17.91 10.27 -3.50
C LEU A 245 -18.90 11.43 -3.33
N MET A 246 -18.36 12.62 -3.14
CA MET A 246 -19.12 13.86 -3.03
C MET A 246 -18.46 14.95 -3.90
N PRO A 247 -19.13 15.46 -4.95
CA PRO A 247 -20.41 14.98 -5.48
C PRO A 247 -20.34 13.52 -5.93
N ALA A 248 -21.49 12.86 -6.04
CA ALA A 248 -21.54 11.46 -6.48
C ALA A 248 -20.97 11.32 -7.89
N PHE A 249 -20.30 10.17 -8.17
CA PHE A 249 -19.71 9.92 -9.49
C PHE A 249 -20.76 9.99 -10.63
N GLY A 250 -21.99 9.58 -10.36
CA GLY A 250 -23.04 9.49 -11.37
C GLY A 250 -22.82 8.39 -12.41
N ASP A 251 -23.80 8.15 -13.24
CA ASP A 251 -23.66 7.22 -14.36
C ASP A 251 -22.91 7.91 -15.49
N SER A 252 -21.71 7.48 -15.78
CA SER A 252 -20.98 7.92 -16.97
C SER A 252 -21.66 7.34 -18.21
N LYS A 253 -22.23 8.18 -19.06
CA LYS A 253 -22.71 7.78 -20.39
C LYS A 253 -21.51 7.72 -21.32
N GLY A 254 -21.05 6.52 -21.70
CA GLY A 254 -19.99 6.36 -22.68
C GLY A 254 -19.25 5.03 -22.55
N LYS A 255 -18.29 4.79 -23.45
CA LYS A 255 -17.40 3.62 -23.36
C LYS A 255 -16.34 3.88 -22.29
N SER A 256 -16.27 3.01 -21.30
CA SER A 256 -15.23 3.09 -20.26
C SER A 256 -13.85 2.85 -20.86
N ILE A 257 -12.87 3.60 -20.41
CA ILE A 257 -11.45 3.32 -20.73
C ILE A 257 -10.98 2.29 -19.75
N ALA A 258 -10.58 1.11 -20.24
CA ALA A 258 -10.02 0.06 -19.45
C ALA A 258 -8.62 0.46 -18.96
N ILE A 259 -8.51 0.95 -17.73
CA ILE A 259 -7.23 1.16 -17.06
C ILE A 259 -6.70 -0.18 -16.57
N GLU A 260 -7.56 -0.96 -15.96
CA GLU A 260 -7.32 -2.32 -15.52
C GLU A 260 -8.68 -3.04 -15.59
N PRO A 261 -8.85 -4.00 -16.52
CA PRO A 261 -10.12 -4.71 -16.64
C PRO A 261 -10.30 -5.63 -15.44
N LEU A 262 -11.20 -5.27 -14.57
CA LEU A 262 -11.59 -6.02 -13.40
C LEU A 262 -13.05 -6.44 -13.51
N GLN A 263 -13.40 -7.48 -12.80
CA GLN A 263 -14.79 -7.87 -12.62
C GLN A 263 -15.18 -7.75 -11.14
N ILE A 264 -16.36 -7.24 -10.90
CA ILE A 264 -17.00 -7.25 -9.60
C ILE A 264 -18.34 -7.93 -9.76
N ASN A 265 -18.58 -9.02 -9.05
CA ASN A 265 -19.82 -9.81 -9.14
C ASN A 265 -20.18 -10.16 -10.60
N ASP A 266 -19.19 -10.60 -11.39
CA ASP A 266 -19.29 -10.99 -12.80
C ASP A 266 -19.67 -9.84 -13.77
N ARG A 267 -19.62 -8.60 -13.33
CA ARG A 267 -19.75 -7.41 -14.18
C ARG A 267 -18.38 -6.79 -14.44
N ALA A 268 -18.15 -6.32 -15.67
CA ALA A 268 -16.94 -5.55 -15.98
C ALA A 268 -16.90 -4.28 -15.10
N PHE A 269 -15.75 -4.02 -14.54
CA PHE A 269 -15.48 -2.85 -13.72
C PHE A 269 -14.15 -2.24 -14.13
N TYR A 270 -14.10 -0.91 -14.23
CA TYR A 270 -12.90 -0.17 -14.59
C TYR A 270 -12.46 0.70 -13.43
N TRP A 271 -11.33 0.32 -12.83
CA TRP A 271 -10.80 1.02 -11.68
C TRP A 271 -10.50 2.49 -12.00
N GLY A 272 -10.91 3.39 -11.11
CA GLY A 272 -10.76 4.83 -11.26
C GLY A 272 -11.82 5.51 -12.14
N GLN A 273 -12.73 4.76 -12.76
CA GLN A 273 -13.73 5.30 -13.68
C GLN A 273 -15.17 4.89 -13.39
N GLU A 274 -15.40 3.85 -12.63
CA GLU A 274 -16.74 3.41 -12.28
C GLU A 274 -16.93 3.34 -10.77
N SER A 275 -18.11 3.66 -10.31
CA SER A 275 -18.48 3.61 -8.92
C SER A 275 -19.37 2.40 -8.61
N LEU A 276 -19.26 1.90 -7.39
CA LEU A 276 -20.19 0.93 -6.82
C LEU A 276 -21.32 1.69 -6.13
N LYS A 277 -22.48 1.83 -6.80
CA LYS A 277 -23.64 2.57 -6.26
C LYS A 277 -23.27 3.97 -5.76
N GLY A 278 -22.44 4.70 -6.51
CA GLY A 278 -22.01 6.06 -6.15
C GLY A 278 -20.79 6.15 -5.25
N ALA A 279 -20.23 5.02 -4.80
CA ALA A 279 -19.03 4.97 -3.99
C ALA A 279 -17.82 4.46 -4.78
N ALA A 280 -16.65 5.03 -4.54
CA ALA A 280 -15.39 4.53 -5.09
C ALA A 280 -14.99 3.23 -4.39
N PRO A 281 -14.60 2.15 -5.11
CA PRO A 281 -14.14 0.93 -4.48
C PRO A 281 -12.97 1.19 -3.52
N TYR A 282 -12.03 2.01 -3.93
CA TYR A 282 -10.92 2.52 -3.11
C TYR A 282 -10.29 3.74 -3.78
N LEU A 283 -9.85 4.70 -2.98
CA LEU A 283 -9.12 5.89 -3.45
C LEU A 283 -7.61 5.63 -3.40
N GLN A 284 -7.10 5.12 -4.52
CA GLN A 284 -5.66 4.87 -4.63
C GLN A 284 -5.23 4.89 -6.11
N PRO A 285 -4.52 5.91 -6.54
CA PRO A 285 -4.20 7.19 -5.91
C PRO A 285 -5.35 8.19 -5.96
N ALA A 286 -6.23 8.11 -6.96
CA ALA A 286 -7.33 9.04 -7.18
C ALA A 286 -8.50 8.35 -7.89
N TYR A 287 -9.64 9.02 -7.94
CA TYR A 287 -10.78 8.62 -8.75
C TYR A 287 -11.07 9.70 -9.79
N VAL A 288 -11.23 9.31 -11.04
CA VAL A 288 -11.35 10.24 -12.17
C VAL A 288 -12.60 9.94 -12.97
N LYS A 289 -13.35 10.98 -13.32
CA LYS A 289 -14.46 10.89 -14.25
C LYS A 289 -14.11 11.65 -15.53
N ILE A 290 -14.18 10.94 -16.65
CA ILE A 290 -13.86 11.41 -17.98
C ILE A 290 -15.08 11.17 -18.87
N ASP A 291 -15.47 12.16 -19.67
CA ASP A 291 -16.45 11.93 -20.71
C ASP A 291 -15.82 11.08 -21.83
N THR A 292 -16.29 9.84 -21.92
CA THR A 292 -15.77 8.85 -22.89
C THR A 292 -16.45 8.93 -24.24
N GLN A 293 -17.51 9.73 -24.42
CA GLN A 293 -18.19 9.86 -25.72
C GLN A 293 -17.31 10.53 -26.77
N ASN A 294 -16.44 11.45 -26.32
CA ASN A 294 -15.53 12.20 -27.18
C ASN A 294 -14.09 11.63 -27.15
N PHE A 295 -13.89 10.46 -26.58
CA PHE A 295 -12.58 9.87 -26.43
C PHE A 295 -12.25 9.03 -27.67
N LEU A 296 -11.18 9.42 -28.39
CA LEU A 296 -10.69 8.65 -29.53
C LEU A 296 -10.09 7.32 -29.03
N PRO A 297 -10.57 6.14 -29.50
CA PRO A 297 -10.19 4.83 -28.99
C PRO A 297 -8.73 4.45 -29.20
N ASN A 298 -7.94 5.25 -29.93
CA ASN A 298 -6.55 4.93 -30.34
C ASN A 298 -5.47 5.63 -29.51
N THR A 299 -5.80 6.41 -28.50
CA THR A 299 -4.79 6.99 -27.60
C THR A 299 -4.59 6.06 -26.41
N SER A 300 -3.47 5.34 -26.37
CA SER A 300 -3.04 4.65 -25.16
C SER A 300 -2.70 5.68 -24.08
N ILE A 301 -3.66 5.99 -23.23
CA ILE A 301 -3.41 6.86 -22.09
C ILE A 301 -2.84 5.98 -20.98
N GLY A 302 -1.62 6.30 -20.55
CA GLY A 302 -1.02 5.63 -19.42
C GLY A 302 -1.83 5.89 -18.13
N VAL A 303 -1.87 4.93 -17.24
CA VAL A 303 -2.51 5.05 -15.90
C VAL A 303 -2.06 6.32 -15.17
N GLU A 304 -0.79 6.68 -15.30
CA GLU A 304 -0.19 7.87 -14.70
C GLU A 304 -0.84 9.18 -15.21
N ASN A 305 -1.24 9.20 -16.47
CA ASN A 305 -1.91 10.36 -17.07
C ASN A 305 -3.37 10.49 -16.63
N LEU A 306 -3.99 9.38 -16.20
CA LEU A 306 -5.38 9.34 -15.75
C LEU A 306 -5.52 9.55 -14.24
N LEU A 307 -4.62 8.99 -13.45
CA LEU A 307 -4.73 8.95 -12.00
C LEU A 307 -3.71 9.87 -11.29
N GLY A 308 -2.81 10.50 -12.06
CA GLY A 308 -1.70 11.26 -11.53
C GLY A 308 -0.56 10.39 -11.00
N THR A 309 0.48 11.05 -10.57
CA THR A 309 1.72 10.42 -10.11
C THR A 309 1.95 10.71 -8.63
N TRP A 310 2.06 9.66 -7.84
CA TRP A 310 2.48 9.73 -6.46
C TRP A 310 3.98 9.40 -6.34
N LYS A 311 4.72 10.21 -5.59
CA LYS A 311 6.12 9.94 -5.23
C LYS A 311 6.29 10.06 -3.74
N VAL A 312 7.02 9.12 -3.15
CA VAL A 312 7.34 9.15 -1.73
C VAL A 312 8.86 9.33 -1.59
N LYS A 313 9.27 10.37 -0.88
CA LYS A 313 10.68 10.68 -0.62
C LYS A 313 10.93 10.63 0.88
N GLU A 314 11.91 9.86 1.30
CA GLU A 314 12.39 9.91 2.68
C GLU A 314 13.27 11.13 2.89
N THR A 315 13.14 11.77 4.04
CA THR A 315 13.92 12.96 4.41
C THR A 315 15.00 12.64 5.45
N GLY A 316 15.87 13.62 5.72
CA GLY A 316 16.95 13.49 6.70
C GLY A 316 17.98 12.42 6.33
N TRP A 317 18.57 11.78 7.32
CA TRP A 317 19.63 10.79 7.12
C TRP A 317 19.22 9.59 6.25
N ARG A 318 17.95 9.19 6.30
CA ARG A 318 17.45 8.08 5.46
C ARG A 318 17.36 8.50 3.99
N GLY A 319 16.94 9.73 3.71
CA GLY A 319 16.97 10.30 2.37
C GLY A 319 18.42 10.41 1.84
N PHE A 320 19.36 10.83 2.68
CA PHE A 320 20.79 10.82 2.36
C PHE A 320 21.27 9.40 1.99
N LEU A 321 21.01 8.40 2.83
CA LEU A 321 21.37 7.00 2.51
C LEU A 321 20.69 6.49 1.22
N ALA A 322 19.47 6.94 0.92
CA ALA A 322 18.78 6.57 -0.31
C ALA A 322 19.50 7.09 -1.57
N GLN A 323 20.00 8.31 -1.51
CA GLN A 323 20.75 8.91 -2.60
C GLN A 323 22.15 8.32 -2.71
N SER A 324 22.84 8.13 -1.57
CA SER A 324 24.20 7.57 -1.51
C SER A 324 24.32 6.20 -2.17
N LYS A 325 23.27 5.36 -2.11
CA LYS A 325 23.28 4.03 -2.75
C LYS A 325 23.64 4.07 -4.22
N LYS A 326 23.13 5.06 -4.98
CA LYS A 326 23.41 5.16 -6.42
C LYS A 326 24.89 5.44 -6.69
N TYR A 327 25.45 6.39 -5.96
CA TYR A 327 26.86 6.74 -6.09
C TYR A 327 27.80 5.63 -5.62
N LEU A 328 27.48 5.01 -4.48
CA LEU A 328 28.25 3.86 -3.96
C LEU A 328 28.22 2.67 -4.92
N ALA A 329 27.06 2.39 -5.53
CA ALA A 329 26.96 1.32 -6.52
C ALA A 329 27.78 1.65 -7.78
N MET A 330 27.75 2.89 -8.28
CA MET A 330 28.56 3.30 -9.44
C MET A 330 30.05 3.20 -9.13
N ILE A 331 30.49 3.69 -7.98
CA ILE A 331 31.91 3.63 -7.56
C ILE A 331 32.34 2.17 -7.43
N ALA A 332 31.54 1.33 -6.72
CA ALA A 332 31.85 -0.08 -6.52
C ALA A 332 31.99 -0.84 -7.86
N LEU A 333 31.06 -0.65 -8.79
CA LEU A 333 31.11 -1.31 -10.10
C LEU A 333 32.22 -0.80 -10.99
N ALA A 334 32.48 0.52 -11.01
CA ALA A 334 33.55 1.11 -11.79
C ALA A 334 34.93 0.65 -11.28
N THR A 335 35.15 0.71 -9.97
CA THR A 335 36.44 0.29 -9.39
C THR A 335 36.66 -1.21 -9.50
N MET A 336 35.61 -2.01 -9.35
CA MET A 336 35.66 -3.47 -9.58
C MET A 336 36.02 -3.77 -11.05
N GLY A 337 35.40 -3.07 -12.02
CA GLY A 337 35.71 -3.24 -13.44
C GLY A 337 37.15 -2.87 -13.80
N VAL A 338 37.64 -1.74 -13.26
CA VAL A 338 39.05 -1.36 -13.46
C VAL A 338 40.01 -2.34 -12.81
N ASN A 339 39.71 -2.80 -11.59
CA ASN A 339 40.51 -3.79 -10.89
C ASN A 339 40.57 -5.15 -11.63
N TYR A 340 39.51 -5.53 -12.31
CA TYR A 340 39.49 -6.73 -13.16
C TYR A 340 40.46 -6.64 -14.34
N ILE A 341 40.62 -5.45 -14.93
CA ILE A 341 41.55 -5.23 -16.06
C ILE A 341 42.99 -5.03 -15.58
N ASN A 342 43.16 -4.28 -14.52
CA ASN A 342 44.47 -3.96 -13.94
C ASN A 342 44.44 -4.19 -12.42
N SER A 343 44.77 -5.41 -12.00
CA SER A 343 44.72 -5.82 -10.59
C SER A 343 45.62 -4.93 -9.72
N ASN A 344 45.01 -4.29 -8.72
CA ASN A 344 45.66 -3.38 -7.80
C ASN A 344 44.98 -3.44 -6.43
N ASN A 345 45.74 -3.67 -5.37
CA ASN A 345 45.23 -3.80 -4.00
C ASN A 345 44.48 -2.56 -3.52
N TYR A 346 44.86 -1.35 -3.96
CA TYR A 346 44.12 -0.14 -3.61
C TYR A 346 42.73 -0.05 -4.31
N LEU A 347 42.65 -0.48 -5.57
CA LEU A 347 41.39 -0.58 -6.29
C LEU A 347 40.52 -1.67 -5.67
N GLU A 348 41.10 -2.77 -5.28
CA GLU A 348 40.43 -3.84 -4.57
C GLU A 348 39.86 -3.39 -3.23
N PHE A 349 40.65 -2.70 -2.43
CA PHE A 349 40.18 -2.07 -1.20
C PHE A 349 38.99 -1.09 -1.48
N LEU A 350 39.12 -0.24 -2.49
CA LEU A 350 38.11 0.79 -2.80
C LEU A 350 36.78 0.19 -3.21
N PHE A 351 36.76 -0.84 -4.07
CA PHE A 351 35.48 -1.45 -4.45
C PHE A 351 34.87 -2.24 -3.29
N LYS A 352 35.66 -2.97 -2.50
CA LYS A 352 35.17 -3.71 -1.33
C LYS A 352 34.61 -2.76 -0.27
N PHE A 353 35.29 -1.67 0.03
CA PHE A 353 34.81 -0.63 0.93
C PHE A 353 33.50 -0.01 0.43
N SER A 354 33.40 0.28 -0.87
CA SER A 354 32.19 0.82 -1.47
C SER A 354 31.02 -0.14 -1.38
N PHE A 355 31.21 -1.46 -1.54
CA PHE A 355 30.18 -2.47 -1.31
C PHE A 355 29.78 -2.58 0.16
N VAL A 356 30.74 -2.52 1.11
CA VAL A 356 30.44 -2.48 2.55
C VAL A 356 29.55 -1.27 2.87
N ALA A 357 29.89 -0.08 2.36
CA ALA A 357 29.10 1.12 2.55
C ALA A 357 27.71 1.01 1.89
N LEU A 358 27.63 0.44 0.69
CA LEU A 358 26.37 0.21 -0.03
C LEU A 358 25.44 -0.74 0.73
N PHE A 359 25.95 -1.91 1.15
CA PHE A 359 25.14 -2.86 1.90
C PHE A 359 24.74 -2.34 3.28
N SER A 360 25.60 -1.55 3.93
CA SER A 360 25.26 -0.83 5.15
C SER A 360 24.06 0.14 4.93
N CYS A 361 24.00 0.85 3.79
CA CYS A 361 22.86 1.67 3.47
C CYS A 361 21.55 0.86 3.37
N PHE A 362 21.56 -0.31 2.74
CA PHE A 362 20.39 -1.18 2.66
C PHE A 362 19.96 -1.70 4.04
N VAL A 363 20.88 -2.15 4.87
CA VAL A 363 20.59 -2.64 6.22
C VAL A 363 20.03 -1.53 7.11
N LEU A 364 20.68 -0.37 7.15
CA LEU A 364 20.25 0.78 7.95
C LEU A 364 18.88 1.32 7.50
N ARG A 365 18.56 1.25 6.21
CA ARG A 365 17.25 1.60 5.68
C ARG A 365 16.22 0.50 5.82
N ARG A 366 16.64 -0.69 6.26
CA ARG A 366 15.80 -1.88 6.42
C ARG A 366 15.17 -2.36 5.10
N GLU A 367 15.89 -2.17 4.01
CA GLU A 367 15.55 -2.70 2.70
C GLU A 367 16.13 -4.11 2.58
N ARG A 368 15.29 -5.15 2.70
CA ARG A 368 15.70 -6.55 2.70
C ARG A 368 16.86 -6.82 3.69
N PRO A 369 16.72 -6.43 4.96
CA PRO A 369 17.85 -6.36 5.90
C PRO A 369 18.53 -7.70 6.11
N PHE A 370 17.80 -8.82 6.09
CA PHE A 370 18.40 -10.15 6.26
C PHE A 370 19.37 -10.49 5.13
N LEU A 371 18.92 -10.32 3.86
CA LEU A 371 19.76 -10.61 2.69
C LEU A 371 21.01 -9.73 2.67
N PHE A 372 20.82 -8.42 2.83
CA PHE A 372 21.96 -7.50 2.77
C PHE A 372 22.88 -7.57 4.00
N SER A 373 22.42 -8.08 5.15
CA SER A 373 23.30 -8.38 6.27
C SER A 373 24.25 -9.51 5.96
N ILE A 374 23.81 -10.55 5.24
CA ILE A 374 24.71 -11.65 4.80
C ILE A 374 25.78 -11.09 3.87
N PHE A 375 25.39 -10.34 2.83
CA PHE A 375 26.36 -9.73 1.91
C PHE A 375 27.30 -8.75 2.62
N LEU A 376 26.80 -8.00 3.58
CA LEU A 376 27.60 -7.08 4.38
C LEU A 376 28.69 -7.82 5.15
N VAL A 377 28.34 -8.90 5.83
CA VAL A 377 29.33 -9.73 6.58
C VAL A 377 30.37 -10.30 5.64
N ILE A 378 29.98 -10.89 4.51
CA ILE A 378 30.90 -11.43 3.51
C ILE A 378 31.86 -10.34 3.02
N MET A 379 31.36 -9.17 2.69
CA MET A 379 32.18 -8.07 2.20
C MET A 379 33.10 -7.47 3.27
N ILE A 380 32.68 -7.43 4.53
CA ILE A 380 33.54 -7.01 5.65
C ILE A 380 34.73 -7.99 5.81
N LEU A 381 34.45 -9.30 5.82
CA LEU A 381 35.52 -10.32 5.93
C LEU A 381 36.49 -10.23 4.75
N SER A 382 35.96 -10.06 3.52
CA SER A 382 36.78 -9.87 2.32
C SER A 382 37.61 -8.58 2.37
N LEU A 383 37.06 -7.49 2.89
CA LEU A 383 37.78 -6.22 3.06
C LEU A 383 38.94 -6.33 4.09
N LEU A 384 38.64 -7.02 5.20
CA LEU A 384 39.70 -7.27 6.22
C LEU A 384 40.87 -8.07 5.67
N SER A 385 40.63 -9.07 4.79
CA SER A 385 41.69 -9.78 4.08
C SER A 385 42.57 -8.84 3.26
N THR A 386 41.96 -7.97 2.46
CA THR A 386 42.70 -6.99 1.65
C THR A 386 43.49 -5.99 2.50
N ILE A 387 42.94 -5.58 3.64
CA ILE A 387 43.66 -4.68 4.56
C ILE A 387 44.91 -5.36 5.08
N ASN A 388 44.85 -6.67 5.46
CA ASN A 388 46.01 -7.43 5.90
C ASN A 388 47.07 -7.62 4.80
N GLU A 389 46.69 -7.59 3.53
CA GLU A 389 47.59 -7.64 2.38
C GLU A 389 48.26 -6.29 2.07
N LEU A 390 47.68 -5.20 2.54
CA LEU A 390 48.15 -3.82 2.35
C LEU A 390 49.09 -3.38 3.49
N LEU A 391 48.99 -4.01 4.67
CA LEU A 391 49.85 -3.78 5.85
C LEU A 391 51.11 -4.63 5.80
#